data_a0de4ed8516cc6e1906d61b6ed96f0dc
#
_entry.id   a0de4ed8516cc6e1906d61b6ed96f0dc
#
_cell.length_a   1.000
_cell.length_b   1.000
_cell.length_c   1.000
_cell.angle_alpha   90.00
_cell.angle_beta   90.00
_cell.angle_gamma   90.00
#
_symmetry.space_group_name_H-M   'P 1'
#
loop_
_entity.id
_entity.type
_entity.pdbx_description
1 polymer ?
#
loop_
_entity_poly.entity_id
_entity_poly.type
_entity_poly.pdbx_seq_one_letter_code
_entity_poly.pdbx_strand_id
1 'polypeptide(L)'
;MEPRVDQEAYDTIIRYPFTAVVGQDTVKTALIVNAIDPAIGGVLVSGPKGSGKSLIVKAFSQILPDIEHVADCPFNCSPVDPTNMCPDCLARFEGEGALPVARSPMRIVQVPLSVTDDMLVGSIDMDRAVMEGVRALRPGLLAEANQNILYIDEVNLLPDHITDSILDAAASG
;
A
#
# COMPACT_ATOMS: atom_id res chain seq x y z
N MET A 1 16.64 6.74 24.48
CA MET A 1 15.88 5.48 24.38
C MET A 1 14.43 5.88 24.58
N GLU A 2 13.80 6.35 23.49
CA GLU A 2 12.40 6.75 23.49
C GLU A 2 11.52 5.50 23.49
N PRO A 3 10.42 5.47 24.24
CA PRO A 3 9.52 4.32 24.25
C PRO A 3 8.88 4.19 22.88
N ARG A 4 9.08 3.02 22.24
CA ARG A 4 8.25 2.62 21.10
C ARG A 4 6.80 2.60 21.60
N VAL A 5 6.00 3.51 21.10
CA VAL A 5 4.55 3.48 21.28
C VAL A 5 4.08 2.22 20.54
N ASP A 6 3.52 1.26 21.29
CA ASP A 6 2.98 0.04 20.73
C ASP A 6 1.89 0.37 19.70
N GLN A 7 2.20 0.16 18.42
CA GLN A 7 1.28 0.34 17.31
C GLN A 7 0.02 -0.53 17.50
N GLU A 8 0.15 -1.68 18.18
CA GLU A 8 -0.97 -2.57 18.52
C GLU A 8 -1.99 -1.96 19.51
N ALA A 9 -1.56 -1.02 20.36
CA ALA A 9 -2.47 -0.36 21.29
C ALA A 9 -3.40 0.66 20.59
N TYR A 10 -3.00 1.19 19.43
CA TYR A 10 -3.85 2.09 18.64
C TYR A 10 -4.91 1.35 17.82
N ASP A 11 -4.71 0.09 17.50
CA ASP A 11 -5.66 -0.74 16.74
C ASP A 11 -6.85 -1.24 17.58
N THR A 12 -6.82 -1.03 18.89
CA THR A 12 -7.93 -1.38 19.78
C THR A 12 -9.01 -0.29 19.85
N ILE A 13 -8.82 0.85 19.17
CA ILE A 13 -9.82 1.92 19.11
C ILE A 13 -10.93 1.50 18.15
N ILE A 14 -12.12 1.33 18.71
CA ILE A 14 -13.45 1.13 18.10
C ILE A 14 -13.40 1.12 16.56
N ARG A 15 -13.33 -0.06 15.98
CA ARG A 15 -13.41 -0.26 14.54
C ARG A 15 -14.81 0.10 14.08
N TYR A 16 -14.98 1.27 13.48
CA TYR A 16 -16.27 1.70 12.95
C TYR A 16 -16.61 0.84 11.72
N PRO A 17 -17.71 0.07 11.73
CA PRO A 17 -18.03 -0.81 10.61
C PRO A 17 -18.33 -0.01 9.33
N PHE A 18 -17.87 -0.50 8.18
CA PHE A 18 -18.15 0.13 6.88
C PHE A 18 -19.65 0.30 6.62
N THR A 19 -20.46 -0.67 7.03
CA THR A 19 -21.92 -0.66 6.92
C THR A 19 -22.61 0.37 7.81
N ALA A 20 -21.95 0.81 8.90
CA ALA A 20 -22.48 1.83 9.80
C ALA A 20 -22.22 3.27 9.33
N VAL A 21 -21.41 3.46 8.30
CA VAL A 21 -21.22 4.77 7.67
C VAL A 21 -22.52 5.19 6.98
N VAL A 22 -23.20 6.20 7.52
CA VAL A 22 -24.45 6.71 6.98
C VAL A 22 -24.16 7.69 5.83
N GLY A 23 -24.90 7.54 4.72
CA GLY A 23 -24.68 8.32 3.52
C GLY A 23 -23.38 7.95 2.78
N GLN A 24 -22.86 8.89 1.98
CA GLN A 24 -21.64 8.72 1.16
C GLN A 24 -21.70 7.52 0.21
N ASP A 25 -22.87 7.19 -0.31
CA ASP A 25 -23.07 5.99 -1.13
C ASP A 25 -22.23 6.01 -2.41
N THR A 26 -22.00 7.20 -2.99
CA THR A 26 -21.11 7.38 -4.13
C THR A 26 -19.66 7.01 -3.78
N VAL A 27 -19.16 7.44 -2.62
CA VAL A 27 -17.80 7.11 -2.16
C VAL A 27 -17.68 5.62 -1.88
N LYS A 28 -18.67 5.04 -1.20
CA LYS A 28 -18.71 3.59 -0.93
C LYS A 28 -18.68 2.78 -2.21
N THR A 29 -19.52 3.17 -3.18
CA THR A 29 -19.58 2.51 -4.50
C THR A 29 -18.24 2.63 -5.23
N ALA A 30 -17.63 3.82 -5.25
CA ALA A 30 -16.35 4.05 -5.90
C ALA A 30 -15.24 3.18 -5.29
N LEU A 31 -15.17 3.09 -3.95
CA LEU A 31 -14.20 2.24 -3.26
C LEU A 31 -14.39 0.76 -3.59
N ILE A 32 -15.64 0.28 -3.58
CA ILE A 32 -15.97 -1.11 -3.93
C ILE A 32 -15.61 -1.42 -5.37
N VAL A 33 -15.97 -0.55 -6.30
CA VAL A 33 -15.69 -0.74 -7.73
C VAL A 33 -14.19 -0.76 -8.00
N ASN A 34 -13.44 0.16 -7.37
CA ASN A 34 -11.98 0.18 -7.49
C ASN A 34 -11.30 -1.07 -6.88
N ALA A 35 -11.85 -1.64 -5.80
CA ALA A 35 -11.33 -2.88 -5.24
C ALA A 35 -11.65 -4.11 -6.10
N ILE A 36 -12.75 -4.09 -6.87
CA ILE A 36 -13.10 -5.16 -7.83
C ILE A 36 -12.22 -5.09 -9.08
N ASP A 37 -11.94 -3.87 -9.54
CA ASP A 37 -11.11 -3.62 -10.71
C ASP A 37 -10.00 -2.58 -10.38
N PRO A 38 -8.83 -3.04 -9.92
CA PRO A 38 -7.71 -2.15 -9.61
C PRO A 38 -7.17 -1.37 -10.81
N ALA A 39 -7.44 -1.81 -12.06
CA ALA A 39 -7.04 -1.10 -13.28
C ALA A 39 -7.69 0.29 -13.42
N ILE A 40 -8.70 0.61 -12.61
CA ILE A 40 -9.28 1.97 -12.49
C ILE A 40 -8.26 2.98 -11.95
N GLY A 41 -7.19 2.52 -11.28
CA GLY A 41 -6.07 3.34 -10.86
C GLY A 41 -6.27 4.11 -9.54
N GLY A 42 -7.49 4.21 -9.02
CA GLY A 42 -7.71 4.82 -7.69
C GLY A 42 -9.00 5.63 -7.57
N VAL A 43 -9.26 6.15 -6.36
CA VAL A 43 -10.46 6.94 -6.04
C VAL A 43 -10.05 8.26 -5.41
N LEU A 44 -10.38 9.38 -6.07
CA LEU A 44 -10.22 10.72 -5.51
C LEU A 44 -11.50 11.14 -4.76
N VAL A 45 -11.39 11.30 -3.44
CA VAL A 45 -12.52 11.73 -2.59
C VAL A 45 -12.38 13.20 -2.25
N SER A 46 -13.25 14.03 -2.83
CA SER A 46 -13.35 15.46 -2.53
C SER A 46 -14.48 15.74 -1.51
N GLY A 47 -14.24 16.70 -0.61
CA GLY A 47 -15.23 17.11 0.37
C GLY A 47 -14.63 17.91 1.52
N PRO A 48 -15.45 18.57 2.33
CA PRO A 48 -14.99 19.43 3.42
C PRO A 48 -14.20 18.64 4.48
N LYS A 49 -13.37 19.35 5.23
CA LYS A 49 -12.63 18.76 6.38
C LYS A 49 -13.65 18.25 7.41
N GLY A 50 -13.38 17.09 7.99
CA GLY A 50 -14.29 16.47 8.98
C GLY A 50 -15.47 15.69 8.39
N SER A 51 -15.57 15.54 7.06
CA SER A 51 -16.64 14.75 6.43
C SER A 51 -16.47 13.22 6.55
N GLY A 52 -15.49 12.73 7.30
CA GLY A 52 -15.29 11.29 7.53
C GLY A 52 -14.55 10.54 6.43
N LYS A 53 -13.86 11.24 5.51
CA LYS A 53 -13.11 10.61 4.41
C LYS A 53 -12.13 9.52 4.89
N SER A 54 -11.29 9.85 5.86
CA SER A 54 -10.32 8.89 6.42
C SER A 54 -10.99 7.75 7.18
N LEU A 55 -12.15 8.02 7.81
CA LEU A 55 -12.92 7.00 8.52
C LEU A 55 -13.48 5.94 7.54
N ILE A 56 -14.05 6.39 6.42
CA ILE A 56 -14.66 5.46 5.45
C ILE A 56 -13.58 4.57 4.80
N VAL A 57 -12.39 5.09 4.50
CA VAL A 57 -11.28 4.28 3.96
C VAL A 57 -10.80 3.25 4.98
N LYS A 58 -10.63 3.65 6.26
CA LYS A 58 -10.27 2.73 7.34
C LYS A 58 -11.34 1.67 7.58
N ALA A 59 -12.61 2.03 7.52
CA ALA A 59 -13.71 1.09 7.63
C ALA A 59 -13.77 0.13 6.44
N PHE A 60 -13.44 0.62 5.24
CA PHE A 60 -13.43 -0.16 4.01
C PHE A 60 -12.35 -1.25 4.03
N SER A 61 -11.13 -0.95 4.49
CA SER A 61 -10.06 -1.95 4.55
C SER A 61 -10.41 -3.18 5.40
N GLN A 62 -11.33 -3.05 6.36
CA GLN A 62 -11.73 -4.14 7.24
C GLN A 62 -12.66 -5.18 6.58
N ILE A 63 -13.28 -4.84 5.46
CA ILE A 63 -14.18 -5.74 4.71
C ILE A 63 -13.51 -6.38 3.50
N LEU A 64 -12.26 -5.99 3.21
CA LEU A 64 -11.50 -6.56 2.13
C LEU A 64 -10.89 -7.91 2.52
N PRO A 65 -10.71 -8.82 1.57
CA PRO A 65 -10.09 -10.11 1.84
C PRO A 65 -8.61 -9.96 2.23
N ASP A 66 -8.09 -10.99 2.88
CA ASP A 66 -6.65 -11.11 3.07
C ASP A 66 -5.94 -11.19 1.72
N ILE A 67 -4.74 -10.63 1.66
CA ILE A 67 -3.86 -10.73 0.49
C ILE A 67 -2.91 -11.93 0.63
N GLU A 68 -2.62 -12.58 -0.49
CA GLU A 68 -1.55 -13.57 -0.61
C GLU A 68 -0.32 -12.91 -1.21
N HIS A 69 0.82 -13.08 -0.53
CA HIS A 69 2.09 -12.51 -0.99
C HIS A 69 3.23 -13.50 -0.78
N VAL A 70 4.34 -13.28 -1.47
CA VAL A 70 5.56 -14.07 -1.28
C VAL A 70 6.14 -13.79 0.11
N ALA A 71 6.24 -14.82 0.96
CA ALA A 71 6.50 -14.70 2.39
C ALA A 71 7.82 -14.00 2.75
N ASP A 72 8.84 -14.17 1.91
CA ASP A 72 10.20 -13.65 2.10
C ASP A 72 10.53 -12.48 1.16
N CYS A 73 9.52 -11.91 0.49
CA CYS A 73 9.69 -10.77 -0.41
C CYS A 73 9.31 -9.44 0.28
N PRO A 74 10.21 -8.45 0.30
CA PRO A 74 9.92 -7.15 0.91
C PRO A 74 9.02 -6.26 0.04
N PHE A 75 8.69 -6.67 -1.20
CA PHE A 75 7.88 -5.92 -2.15
C PHE A 75 6.43 -6.40 -2.22
N ASN A 76 5.98 -7.28 -1.32
CA ASN A 76 4.65 -7.88 -1.33
C ASN A 76 4.23 -8.47 -2.69
N CYS A 77 5.16 -9.10 -3.40
CA CYS A 77 4.89 -9.69 -4.70
C CYS A 77 3.77 -10.72 -4.64
N SER A 78 2.93 -10.78 -5.68
CA SER A 78 1.97 -11.87 -5.84
C SER A 78 2.70 -13.21 -6.02
N PRO A 79 2.26 -14.28 -5.37
CA PRO A 79 2.89 -15.60 -5.56
C PRO A 79 2.47 -16.28 -6.87
N VAL A 80 1.45 -15.75 -7.57
CA VAL A 80 0.84 -16.40 -8.75
C VAL A 80 0.79 -15.51 -10.00
N ASP A 81 0.98 -14.19 -9.85
CA ASP A 81 0.92 -13.24 -10.95
C ASP A 81 2.33 -12.73 -11.31
N PRO A 82 2.93 -13.20 -12.43
CA PRO A 82 4.27 -12.77 -12.84
C PRO A 82 4.39 -11.27 -13.12
N THR A 83 3.28 -10.59 -13.48
CA THR A 83 3.28 -9.16 -13.76
C THR A 83 3.44 -8.32 -12.49
N ASN A 84 3.12 -8.90 -11.35
CA ASN A 84 3.26 -8.28 -10.02
C ASN A 84 4.46 -8.86 -9.24
N MET A 85 5.52 -9.28 -9.93
CA MET A 85 6.72 -9.83 -9.29
C MET A 85 7.92 -8.92 -9.48
N CYS A 86 8.71 -8.74 -8.42
CA CYS A 86 10.04 -8.16 -8.55
C CYS A 86 10.98 -9.12 -9.32
N PRO A 87 12.10 -8.63 -9.86
CA PRO A 87 13.01 -9.47 -10.64
C PRO A 87 13.46 -10.75 -9.92
N ASP A 88 13.69 -10.69 -8.61
CA ASP A 88 14.12 -11.85 -7.83
C ASP A 88 13.01 -12.89 -7.67
N CYS A 89 11.78 -12.46 -7.40
CA CYS A 89 10.62 -13.35 -7.34
C CYS A 89 10.31 -13.97 -8.71
N LEU A 90 10.40 -13.18 -9.77
CA LEU A 90 10.17 -13.66 -11.13
C LEU A 90 11.19 -14.73 -11.52
N ALA A 91 12.48 -14.51 -11.27
CA ALA A 91 13.53 -15.49 -11.56
C ALA A 91 13.34 -16.80 -10.77
N ARG A 92 12.93 -16.70 -9.49
CA ARG A 92 12.61 -17.88 -8.66
C ARG A 92 11.36 -18.61 -9.16
N PHE A 93 10.33 -17.88 -9.54
CA PHE A 93 9.09 -18.45 -10.08
C PHE A 93 9.34 -19.21 -11.38
N GLU A 94 10.15 -18.65 -12.29
CA GLU A 94 10.52 -19.30 -13.55
C GLU A 94 11.42 -20.54 -13.34
N GLY A 95 12.27 -20.53 -12.30
CA GLY A 95 13.17 -21.64 -12.00
C GLY A 95 12.57 -22.76 -11.16
N GLU A 96 11.82 -22.42 -10.12
CA GLU A 96 11.29 -23.34 -9.11
C GLU A 96 9.79 -23.64 -9.31
N GLY A 97 9.07 -22.77 -10.04
CA GLY A 97 7.65 -22.91 -10.34
C GLY A 97 6.68 -22.63 -9.19
N ALA A 98 7.19 -22.49 -7.95
CA ALA A 98 6.37 -22.16 -6.77
C ALA A 98 7.16 -21.30 -5.79
N LEU A 99 6.51 -20.29 -5.22
CA LEU A 99 7.09 -19.40 -4.22
C LEU A 99 6.43 -19.63 -2.86
N PRO A 100 7.15 -19.40 -1.74
CA PRO A 100 6.55 -19.48 -0.40
C PRO A 100 5.46 -18.42 -0.25
N VAL A 101 4.25 -18.84 0.16
CA VAL A 101 3.08 -17.98 0.29
C VAL A 101 2.81 -17.65 1.75
N ALA A 102 2.60 -16.38 2.03
CA ALA A 102 2.02 -15.92 3.29
C ALA A 102 0.70 -15.19 3.02
N ARG A 103 -0.16 -15.15 4.04
CA ARG A 103 -1.42 -14.40 4.04
C ARG A 103 -1.36 -13.32 5.10
N SER A 104 -1.83 -12.13 4.76
CA SER A 104 -1.98 -11.04 5.72
C SER A 104 -3.23 -10.22 5.42
N PRO A 105 -3.84 -9.61 6.46
CA PRO A 105 -4.92 -8.66 6.23
C PRO A 105 -4.46 -7.52 5.35
N MET A 106 -5.35 -7.04 4.47
CA MET A 106 -5.08 -5.85 3.67
C MET A 106 -4.85 -4.63 4.58
N ARG A 107 -3.76 -3.91 4.35
CA ARG A 107 -3.33 -2.76 5.15
C ARG A 107 -3.55 -1.44 4.41
N ILE A 108 -3.63 -0.36 5.19
CA ILE A 108 -3.60 0.99 4.67
C ILE A 108 -2.19 1.54 4.86
N VAL A 109 -1.51 1.81 3.77
CA VAL A 109 -0.21 2.48 3.75
C VAL A 109 -0.46 3.97 3.55
N GLN A 110 -0.20 4.75 4.58
CA GLN A 110 -0.44 6.19 4.55
C GLN A 110 0.80 6.92 4.08
N VAL A 111 0.64 7.78 3.06
CA VAL A 111 1.69 8.67 2.59
C VAL A 111 1.73 9.92 3.48
N PRO A 112 2.83 10.20 4.20
CA PRO A 112 2.95 11.41 4.99
C PRO A 112 3.18 12.64 4.08
N LEU A 113 2.73 13.82 4.51
CA LEU A 113 2.95 15.07 3.75
C LEU A 113 4.44 15.43 3.59
N SER A 114 5.30 14.92 4.47
CA SER A 114 6.76 15.11 4.41
C SER A 114 7.48 14.01 3.62
N VAL A 115 6.76 13.24 2.79
CA VAL A 115 7.34 12.17 2.00
C VAL A 115 8.41 12.70 1.04
N THR A 116 9.50 11.96 0.89
CA THR A 116 10.55 12.18 -0.10
C THR A 116 10.52 11.09 -1.15
N ASP A 117 11.20 11.30 -2.29
CA ASP A 117 11.30 10.29 -3.36
C ASP A 117 11.85 8.96 -2.82
N ASP A 118 12.90 9.00 -2.00
CA ASP A 118 13.49 7.79 -1.40
C ASP A 118 12.51 7.04 -0.48
N MET A 119 11.65 7.78 0.23
CA MET A 119 10.61 7.17 1.05
C MET A 119 9.48 6.58 0.19
N LEU A 120 9.15 7.23 -0.91
CA LEU A 120 8.04 6.80 -1.78
C LEU A 120 8.44 5.60 -2.63
N VAL A 121 9.51 5.73 -3.41
CA VAL A 121 9.93 4.72 -4.40
C VAL A 121 10.83 3.67 -3.75
N GLY A 122 11.60 4.08 -2.74
CA GLY A 122 12.64 3.28 -2.12
C GLY A 122 14.03 3.75 -2.53
N SER A 123 15.04 3.18 -1.91
CA SER A 123 16.44 3.57 -2.12
C SER A 123 17.36 2.35 -2.16
N ILE A 124 18.60 2.56 -2.55
CA ILE A 124 19.64 1.52 -2.47
C ILE A 124 20.05 1.38 -1.00
N ASP A 125 20.06 0.15 -0.50
CA ASP A 125 20.61 -0.17 0.82
C ASP A 125 22.14 -0.18 0.72
N MET A 126 22.74 0.97 1.03
CA MET A 126 24.18 1.17 0.93
C MET A 126 24.96 0.27 1.91
N ASP A 127 24.40 -0.01 3.09
CA ASP A 127 25.05 -0.83 4.10
C ASP A 127 25.18 -2.26 3.58
N ARG A 128 24.12 -2.83 3.04
CA ARG A 128 24.14 -4.15 2.42
C ARG A 128 24.97 -4.19 1.13
N ALA A 129 24.88 -3.14 0.32
CA ALA A 129 25.66 -3.06 -0.91
C ALA A 129 27.18 -3.08 -0.62
N VAL A 130 27.63 -2.40 0.44
CA VAL A 130 29.04 -2.36 0.83
C VAL A 130 29.48 -3.65 1.55
N MET A 131 28.64 -4.18 2.45
CA MET A 131 29.02 -5.35 3.27
C MET A 131 28.90 -6.67 2.51
N GLU A 132 27.89 -6.80 1.65
CA GLU A 132 27.58 -8.06 0.96
C GLU A 132 27.98 -8.05 -0.52
N GLY A 133 28.35 -6.88 -1.07
CA GLY A 133 28.71 -6.72 -2.50
C GLY A 133 27.53 -6.92 -3.46
N VAL A 134 26.29 -6.87 -2.96
CA VAL A 134 25.06 -7.07 -3.74
C VAL A 134 24.25 -5.80 -3.82
N ARG A 135 23.53 -5.60 -4.94
CA ARG A 135 22.53 -4.52 -5.04
C ARG A 135 21.32 -4.90 -4.19
N ALA A 136 21.24 -4.36 -3.00
CA ALA A 136 20.06 -4.48 -2.16
C ALA A 136 19.20 -3.23 -2.29
N LEU A 137 17.91 -3.39 -2.52
CA LEU A 137 16.93 -2.31 -2.54
C LEU A 137 16.21 -2.26 -1.19
N ARG A 138 16.08 -1.07 -0.62
CA ARG A 138 15.17 -0.80 0.49
C ARG A 138 13.83 -0.40 -0.10
N PRO A 139 12.76 -1.19 0.13
CA PRO A 139 11.43 -0.88 -0.40
C PRO A 139 10.92 0.45 0.16
N GLY A 140 10.23 1.21 -0.69
CA GLY A 140 9.52 2.42 -0.31
C GLY A 140 8.03 2.16 -0.06
N LEU A 141 7.27 3.23 0.18
CA LEU A 141 5.82 3.16 0.45
C LEU A 141 5.02 2.53 -0.70
N LEU A 142 5.45 2.73 -1.95
CA LEU A 142 4.80 2.08 -3.11
C LEU A 142 4.94 0.56 -3.04
N ALA A 143 6.13 0.06 -2.67
CA ALA A 143 6.33 -1.38 -2.50
C ALA A 143 5.53 -1.95 -1.31
N GLU A 144 5.44 -1.20 -0.20
CA GLU A 144 4.58 -1.58 0.93
C GLU A 144 3.10 -1.58 0.55
N ALA A 145 2.69 -0.67 -0.34
CA ALA A 145 1.32 -0.55 -0.82
C ALA A 145 0.95 -1.58 -1.90
N ASN A 146 1.93 -2.31 -2.45
CA ASN A 146 1.66 -3.36 -3.42
C ASN A 146 0.65 -4.37 -2.84
N GLN A 147 -0.44 -4.64 -3.57
CA GLN A 147 -1.61 -5.41 -3.12
C GLN A 147 -2.35 -4.85 -1.90
N ASN A 148 -1.99 -3.66 -1.40
CA ASN A 148 -2.59 -2.97 -0.26
C ASN A 148 -3.27 -1.67 -0.71
N ILE A 149 -3.74 -0.86 0.23
CA ILE A 149 -4.33 0.45 -0.05
C ILE A 149 -3.30 1.52 0.20
N LEU A 150 -2.88 2.25 -0.84
CA LEU A 150 -2.14 3.50 -0.68
C LEU A 150 -3.13 4.63 -0.37
N TYR A 151 -3.00 5.24 0.81
CA TYR A 151 -3.87 6.33 1.25
C TYR A 151 -3.11 7.64 1.35
N ILE A 152 -3.62 8.66 0.68
CA ILE A 152 -3.06 10.00 0.69
C ILE A 152 -4.11 10.94 1.28
N ASP A 153 -3.79 11.56 2.40
CA ASP A 153 -4.61 12.63 2.96
C ASP A 153 -4.12 13.97 2.41
N GLU A 154 -5.06 14.83 2.00
CA GLU A 154 -4.75 16.16 1.48
C GLU A 154 -3.74 16.14 0.32
N VAL A 155 -4.00 15.35 -0.73
CA VAL A 155 -3.11 15.19 -1.91
C VAL A 155 -2.66 16.51 -2.53
N ASN A 156 -3.47 17.56 -2.41
CA ASN A 156 -3.16 18.91 -2.88
C ASN A 156 -2.02 19.61 -2.11
N LEU A 157 -1.55 19.03 -1.01
CA LEU A 157 -0.41 19.53 -0.23
C LEU A 157 0.90 18.79 -0.55
N LEU A 158 0.83 17.71 -1.31
CA LEU A 158 2.03 17.01 -1.76
C LEU A 158 2.75 17.81 -2.85
N PRO A 159 4.09 17.70 -2.91
CA PRO A 159 4.86 18.23 -4.05
C PRO A 159 4.42 17.59 -5.38
N ASP A 160 4.42 18.36 -6.46
CA ASP A 160 3.95 17.90 -7.77
C ASP A 160 4.69 16.64 -8.24
N HIS A 161 6.04 16.58 -8.10
CA HIS A 161 6.84 15.41 -8.51
C HIS A 161 6.48 14.13 -7.74
N ILE A 162 6.11 14.24 -6.47
CA ILE A 162 5.62 13.11 -5.66
C ILE A 162 4.26 12.64 -6.16
N THR A 163 3.37 13.60 -6.43
CA THR A 163 2.03 13.31 -6.96
C THR A 163 2.11 12.64 -8.33
N ASP A 164 2.98 13.15 -9.21
CA ASP A 164 3.22 12.57 -10.54
C ASP A 164 3.73 11.13 -10.43
N SER A 165 4.71 10.88 -9.55
CA SER A 165 5.25 9.53 -9.31
C SER A 165 4.17 8.54 -8.81
N ILE A 166 3.25 9.00 -7.96
CA ILE A 166 2.14 8.17 -7.48
C ILE A 166 1.13 7.89 -8.60
N LEU A 167 0.81 8.89 -9.42
CA LEU A 167 -0.11 8.74 -10.54
C LEU A 167 0.46 7.80 -11.61
N ASP A 168 1.74 7.91 -11.90
CA ASP A 168 2.44 7.01 -12.83
C ASP A 168 2.42 5.56 -12.32
N ALA A 169 2.67 5.35 -11.03
CA ALA A 169 2.57 4.04 -10.41
C ALA A 169 1.14 3.48 -10.48
N ALA A 170 0.13 4.31 -10.20
CA ALA A 170 -1.28 3.90 -10.26
C ALA A 170 -1.77 3.61 -11.69
N ALA A 171 -1.16 4.24 -12.71
CA ALA A 171 -1.52 4.04 -14.11
C ALA A 171 -0.81 2.82 -14.73
N SER A 172 0.36 2.46 -14.23
CA SER A 172 1.16 1.33 -14.75
C SER A 172 0.78 -0.03 -14.14
N GLY A 173 0.12 -0.02 -13.00
CA GLY A 173 -0.32 -1.22 -12.26
C GLY A 173 0.74 -1.74 -11.32
#